data_a574ebaad5ecac29990da6ebd9a0b20b
#
_entry.id   a574ebaad5ecac29990da6ebd9a0b20b
#
_cell.length_a   1.000
_cell.length_b   1.000
_cell.length_c   1.000
_cell.angle_alpha   90.00
_cell.angle_beta   90.00
_cell.angle_gamma   90.00
#
_symmetry.space_group_name_H-M   'P 1'
#
loop_
_entity.id
_entity.type
_entity.pdbx_description
1 polymer ?
#
loop_
_entity_poly.entity_id
_entity_poly.type
_entity_poly.pdbx_seq_one_letter_code
_entity_poly.pdbx_strand_id
1 'polypeptide(L)' 'MTELIKETKTWRVDNEETAVEMINEYKDKAITDGYTITKSGYAIKTKKSKGEIVDMYALVNITFSYEV' A
#
# COMPACT_ATOMS: atom_id res chain seq x y z
N MET A 1 27.61 4.37 -12.40
CA MET A 1 26.33 4.05 -13.08
C MET A 1 25.22 3.97 -12.04
N THR A 2 24.14 4.68 -12.27
CA THR A 2 23.02 4.69 -11.34
C THR A 2 22.10 3.50 -11.62
N GLU A 3 21.71 2.78 -10.60
CA GLU A 3 20.82 1.65 -10.70
C GLU A 3 19.46 2.00 -10.10
N LEU A 4 18.40 1.74 -10.84
CA LEU A 4 17.04 1.97 -10.41
C LEU A 4 16.50 0.70 -9.75
N ILE A 5 16.10 0.83 -8.48
CA ILE A 5 15.53 -0.28 -7.73
C ILE A 5 14.05 -0.04 -7.53
N LYS A 6 13.26 -1.07 -7.78
CA LYS A 6 11.81 -1.05 -7.52
C LYS A 6 11.47 -2.12 -6.50
N GLU A 7 10.61 -1.76 -5.56
CA GLU A 7 10.17 -2.67 -4.51
C GLU A 7 8.68 -2.47 -4.29
N THR A 8 7.94 -3.57 -4.30
CA THR A 8 6.51 -3.54 -4.01
C THR A 8 6.27 -4.17 -2.64
N LYS A 9 5.58 -3.46 -1.77
CA LYS A 9 5.20 -3.94 -0.44
C LYS A 9 3.70 -4.01 -0.33
N THR A 10 3.22 -5.02 0.38
CA THR A 10 1.80 -5.23 0.62
C THR A 10 1.56 -5.30 2.13
N TRP A 11 0.56 -4.56 2.59
CA TRP A 11 0.16 -4.58 4.00
C TRP A 11 -1.32 -4.92 4.10
N ARG A 12 -1.68 -5.58 5.19
CA ARG A 12 -3.06 -5.81 5.56
C ARG A 12 -3.46 -4.77 6.62
N VAL A 13 -4.56 -4.06 6.37
CA VAL A 13 -5.12 -3.10 7.32
C VAL A 13 -6.59 -3.39 7.53
N ASP A 14 -7.14 -2.90 8.63
CA ASP A 14 -8.49 -3.28 9.06
C ASP A 14 -9.61 -2.64 8.24
N ASN A 15 -9.37 -1.47 7.66
CA ASN A 15 -10.41 -0.75 6.93
C ASN A 15 -9.83 0.15 5.84
N GLU A 16 -10.73 0.68 5.00
CA GLU A 16 -10.38 1.56 3.90
C GLU A 16 -9.74 2.86 4.36
N GLU A 17 -10.25 3.44 5.42
CA GLU A 17 -9.74 4.70 5.95
C GLU A 17 -8.26 4.59 6.34
N THR A 18 -7.91 3.51 7.03
CA THR A 18 -6.51 3.23 7.39
C THR A 18 -5.65 3.03 6.16
N ALA A 19 -6.18 2.38 5.13
CA ALA A 19 -5.46 2.17 3.87
C ALA A 19 -5.13 3.49 3.20
N VAL A 20 -6.10 4.40 3.11
CA VAL A 20 -5.90 5.72 2.51
C VAL A 20 -4.89 6.55 3.31
N GLU A 21 -5.01 6.55 4.62
CA GLU A 21 -4.06 7.25 5.50
C GLU A 21 -2.64 6.74 5.32
N MET A 22 -2.48 5.43 5.25
CA MET A 22 -1.18 4.80 5.05
C MET A 22 -0.54 5.21 3.72
N ILE A 23 -1.32 5.21 2.64
CA ILE A 23 -0.84 5.62 1.32
C ILE A 23 -0.39 7.09 1.35
N ASN A 24 -1.20 7.96 1.95
CA ASN A 24 -0.87 9.39 2.05
C ASN A 24 0.40 9.62 2.89
N GLU A 25 0.57 8.89 3.97
CA GLU A 25 1.76 8.95 4.81
C GLU A 25 3.03 8.59 4.04
N TYR A 26 2.97 7.51 3.26
CA TYR A 26 4.11 7.09 2.44
C TYR A 26 4.42 8.09 1.34
N LYS A 27 3.40 8.72 0.75
CA LYS A 27 3.61 9.77 -0.26
C LYS A 27 4.34 10.98 0.34
N ASP A 28 3.98 11.36 1.56
CA ASP A 28 4.66 12.45 2.25
C ASP A 28 6.10 12.08 2.60
N LYS A 29 6.32 10.87 3.06
CA LYS A 29 7.67 10.38 3.35
C LYS A 29 8.55 10.30 2.11
N ALA A 30 7.97 9.99 0.97
CA ALA A 30 8.71 9.91 -0.28
C ALA A 30 9.41 11.23 -0.61
N ILE A 31 8.74 12.35 -0.37
CA ILE A 31 9.31 13.67 -0.59
C ILE A 31 10.51 13.93 0.32
N THR A 32 10.40 13.51 1.58
CA THR A 32 11.45 13.71 2.59
C THR A 32 12.61 12.73 2.41
N ASP A 33 12.32 11.47 2.13
CA ASP A 33 13.32 10.40 2.10
C ASP A 33 13.95 10.17 0.72
N GLY A 34 13.46 10.86 -0.30
CA GLY A 34 14.08 10.83 -1.64
C GLY A 34 13.76 9.61 -2.49
N TYR A 35 12.66 8.92 -2.23
CA TYR A 35 12.18 7.87 -3.11
C TYR A 35 10.91 8.32 -3.84
N THR A 36 10.53 7.57 -4.87
CA THR A 36 9.35 7.87 -5.67
C THR A 36 8.36 6.72 -5.53
N ILE A 37 7.09 7.05 -5.39
CA ILE A 37 6.02 6.05 -5.44
C ILE A 37 5.50 6.02 -6.87
N THR A 38 5.73 4.91 -7.56
CA THR A 38 5.34 4.74 -8.96
C THR A 38 3.95 4.13 -9.09
N LYS A 39 3.51 3.39 -8.07
CA LYS A 39 2.19 2.78 -8.06
C LYS A 39 1.72 2.66 -6.62
N SER A 40 0.47 2.99 -6.38
CA SER A 40 -0.14 2.83 -5.06
C SER A 40 -1.61 2.52 -5.22
N GLY A 41 -2.15 1.77 -4.28
CA GLY A 41 -3.56 1.45 -4.29
C GLY A 41 -3.93 0.51 -3.16
N TYR A 42 -5.21 0.23 -3.05
CA TYR A 42 -5.70 -0.72 -2.08
C TYR A 42 -6.88 -1.49 -2.68
N ALA A 43 -7.15 -2.65 -2.11
CA ALA A 43 -8.30 -3.48 -2.49
C ALA A 43 -9.01 -3.92 -1.22
N ILE A 44 -10.32 -3.82 -1.23
CA ILE A 44 -11.13 -4.30 -0.11
C ILE A 44 -11.41 -5.78 -0.32
N LYS A 45 -11.09 -6.59 0.70
CA LYS A 45 -11.32 -8.01 0.69
C LYS A 45 -12.32 -8.37 1.77
N THR A 46 -13.18 -9.32 1.46
CA THR A 46 -14.15 -9.82 2.43
C THR A 46 -13.99 -11.32 2.58
N LYS A 47 -14.15 -11.80 3.81
CA LYS A 47 -14.18 -13.21 4.11
C LYS A 47 -15.61 -13.58 4.44
N LYS A 48 -16.15 -14.58 3.74
CA LYS A 48 -17.52 -15.03 3.94
C LYS A 48 -17.53 -16.43 4.53
N SER A 49 -18.52 -16.67 5.37
CA SER A 49 -18.81 -18.00 5.90
C SER A 49 -20.32 -18.20 5.88
N LYS A 50 -20.78 -19.28 5.25
CA LYS A 50 -22.20 -19.61 5.13
C LYS A 50 -23.06 -18.48 4.53
N GLY A 51 -22.48 -17.74 3.56
CA GLY A 51 -23.17 -16.62 2.92
C GLY A 51 -23.14 -15.31 3.68
N GLU A 52 -22.52 -15.27 4.85
CA GLU A 52 -22.40 -14.05 5.65
C GLU A 52 -20.97 -13.52 5.65
N ILE A 53 -20.82 -12.22 5.66
CA ILE A 53 -19.50 -11.59 5.77
C ILE A 53 -19.08 -11.65 7.23
N VAL A 54 -18.00 -12.41 7.50
CA VAL A 54 -17.46 -12.57 8.86
C VAL A 54 -16.23 -11.72 9.11
N ASP A 55 -15.59 -11.21 8.06
CA ASP A 55 -14.42 -10.35 8.18
C ASP A 55 -14.30 -9.47 6.95
N MET A 56 -13.76 -8.29 7.14
CA MET A 56 -13.49 -7.35 6.06
C MET A 56 -12.16 -6.65 6.37
N TYR A 57 -11.29 -6.57 5.36
CA TYR A 57 -9.99 -5.94 5.51
C TYR A 57 -9.57 -5.34 4.18
N ALA A 58 -8.56 -4.48 4.22
CA ALA A 58 -7.98 -3.90 3.02
C ALA A 58 -6.54 -4.36 2.84
N LEU A 59 -6.15 -4.61 1.60
CA LEU A 59 -4.76 -4.87 1.24
C LEU A 59 -4.21 -3.63 0.54
N VAL A 60 -3.15 -3.07 1.09
CA VAL A 60 -2.49 -1.88 0.54
C VAL A 60 -1.25 -2.32 -0.22
N ASN A 61 -1.14 -1.89 -1.46
CA ASN A 61 0.03 -2.16 -2.29
C ASN A 61 0.70 -0.84 -2.67
N ILE A 62 1.99 -0.75 -2.41
CA ILE A 62 2.77 0.45 -2.78
C ILE A 62 4.06 -0.02 -3.45
N THR A 63 4.32 0.52 -4.64
CA THR A 63 5.57 0.27 -5.37
C THR A 63 6.47 1.49 -5.23
N PHE A 64 7.63 1.28 -4.64
CA PHE A 64 8.65 2.29 -4.45
C PHE A 64 9.71 2.19 -5.53
N SER A 65 10.21 3.33 -5.96
CA SER A 65 11.32 3.40 -6.90
C SER A 65 12.37 4.36 -6.35
N TYR A 66 13.61 3.93 -6.31
CA TYR A 66 14.70 4.77 -5.85
C TYR A 66 15.99 4.41 -6.59
N GLU A 67 16.89 5.39 -6.66
CA GLU A 67 18.17 5.24 -7.31
C GLU A 67 19.26 4.97 -6.27
N VAL A 68 20.19 4.10 -6.65
CA VAL A 68 21.32 3.75 -5.80
C VAL A 68 22.62 4.20 -6.45
#